data_d1251202e60e112c865a5e98b5a31b85
#
_entry.id   d1251202e60e112c865a5e98b5a31b85
#
_cell.length_a   1.000
_cell.length_b   1.000
_cell.length_c   1.000
_cell.angle_alpha   90.00
_cell.angle_beta   90.00
_cell.angle_gamma   90.00
#
_symmetry.space_group_name_H-M   'P 1'
#
loop_
_entity.id
_entity.type
_entity.pdbx_description
1 polymer ?
#
loop_
_entity_poly.entity_id
_entity_poly.type
_entity_poly.pdbx_seq_one_letter_code
_entity_poly.pdbx_strand_id
1 'polypeptide(L)'
;MSPGKAEKQMENTILGRWKEEAYVLMRVMMGFMILCHGGQKLFGLLDGEGHPQGLWFWAGMIEFVGGSLVALGLFASPVAFLLSGEMAVAYFMVHAHLRFWPILNGGEIVVANCFAFLYISAKGAGAISLDTWIDHRDAVIGSRARER
;
A
#
# COMPACT_ATOMS: atom_id res chain seq x y z
N MET A 1 -20.48 -4.83 -21.00
CA MET A 1 -19.61 -5.94 -21.42
C MET A 1 -20.19 -7.22 -20.83
N SER A 2 -20.49 -8.26 -21.63
CA SER A 2 -21.09 -9.49 -21.12
C SER A 2 -20.08 -10.25 -20.24
N PRO A 3 -20.54 -10.90 -19.12
CA PRO A 3 -19.66 -11.60 -18.19
C PRO A 3 -18.66 -12.56 -18.86
N GLY A 4 -19.09 -13.32 -19.86
CA GLY A 4 -18.22 -14.27 -20.58
C GLY A 4 -17.13 -13.64 -21.46
N LYS A 5 -17.25 -12.37 -21.85
CA LYS A 5 -16.17 -11.66 -22.57
C LYS A 5 -15.06 -11.19 -21.61
N ALA A 6 -15.44 -10.75 -20.41
CA ALA A 6 -14.47 -10.35 -19.39
C ALA A 6 -13.65 -11.55 -18.88
N GLU A 7 -14.31 -12.69 -18.68
CA GLU A 7 -13.68 -13.95 -18.23
C GLU A 7 -12.69 -14.49 -19.28
N LYS A 8 -13.09 -14.52 -20.56
CA LYS A 8 -12.23 -14.94 -21.69
C LYS A 8 -11.05 -13.98 -21.94
N GLN A 9 -11.20 -12.70 -21.62
CA GLN A 9 -10.14 -11.70 -21.73
C GLN A 9 -9.10 -11.84 -20.59
N MET A 10 -9.51 -12.31 -19.41
CA MET A 10 -8.63 -12.62 -18.29
C MET A 10 -7.78 -13.88 -18.52
N GLU A 11 -8.31 -14.88 -19.22
CA GLU A 11 -7.56 -16.09 -19.58
C GLU A 11 -6.41 -15.83 -20.56
N ASN A 12 -6.45 -14.74 -21.32
CA ASN A 12 -5.44 -14.40 -22.33
C ASN A 12 -4.27 -13.56 -21.79
N THR A 13 -4.20 -13.27 -20.50
CA THR A 13 -3.05 -12.57 -19.92
C THR A 13 -2.03 -13.58 -19.38
N ILE A 14 -0.73 -13.26 -19.49
CA ILE A 14 0.38 -14.13 -19.07
C ILE A 14 0.19 -14.61 -17.62
N LEU A 15 -0.25 -13.73 -16.71
CA LEU A 15 -0.48 -14.02 -15.30
C LEU A 15 -1.97 -14.06 -14.93
N GLY A 16 -2.88 -14.30 -15.87
CA GLY A 16 -4.32 -14.20 -15.64
C GLY A 16 -4.83 -15.03 -14.46
N ARG A 17 -4.35 -16.27 -14.32
CA ARG A 17 -4.67 -17.14 -13.19
C ARG A 17 -3.99 -16.76 -11.87
N TRP A 18 -2.90 -15.98 -11.93
CA TRP A 18 -2.09 -15.56 -10.79
C TRP A 18 -2.28 -14.08 -10.43
N LYS A 19 -3.32 -13.44 -10.96
CA LYS A 19 -3.55 -11.99 -10.79
C LYS A 19 -3.67 -11.58 -9.32
N GLU A 20 -4.31 -12.40 -8.49
CA GLU A 20 -4.48 -12.11 -7.06
C GLU A 20 -3.17 -12.29 -6.29
N GLU A 21 -2.41 -13.34 -6.58
CA GLU A 21 -1.11 -13.58 -5.96
C GLU A 21 -0.10 -12.50 -6.36
N ALA A 22 -0.08 -12.10 -7.63
CA ALA A 22 0.75 -11.01 -8.12
C ALA A 22 0.39 -9.68 -7.43
N TYR A 23 -0.90 -9.42 -7.25
CA TYR A 23 -1.36 -8.25 -6.51
C TYR A 23 -0.93 -8.29 -5.04
N VAL A 24 -1.12 -9.41 -4.36
CA VAL A 24 -0.72 -9.56 -2.94
C VAL A 24 0.79 -9.37 -2.80
N LEU A 25 1.59 -9.94 -3.69
CA LEU A 25 3.03 -9.75 -3.69
C LEU A 25 3.40 -8.28 -3.87
N MET A 26 2.78 -7.58 -4.84
CA MET A 26 2.98 -6.14 -5.05
C MET A 26 2.61 -5.34 -3.79
N ARG A 27 1.46 -5.60 -3.16
CA ARG A 27 1.02 -4.93 -1.94
C ARG A 27 2.01 -5.13 -0.80
N VAL A 28 2.45 -6.38 -0.56
CA VAL A 28 3.43 -6.71 0.48
C VAL A 28 4.75 -5.97 0.24
N MET A 29 5.25 -5.99 -0.99
CA MET A 29 6.51 -5.30 -1.33
C MET A 29 6.39 -3.78 -1.19
N MET A 30 5.29 -3.19 -1.65
CA MET A 30 5.05 -1.75 -1.49
C MET A 30 4.98 -1.34 -0.01
N GLY A 31 4.24 -2.11 0.81
CA GLY A 31 4.17 -1.89 2.25
C GLY A 31 5.54 -2.06 2.92
N PHE A 32 6.32 -3.07 2.56
CA PHE A 32 7.66 -3.30 3.08
C PHE A 32 8.63 -2.18 2.71
N MET A 33 8.62 -1.72 1.48
CA MET A 33 9.51 -0.63 1.05
C MET A 33 9.23 0.66 1.82
N ILE A 34 7.97 1.04 1.99
CA ILE A 34 7.64 2.25 2.72
C ILE A 34 7.88 2.10 4.23
N LEU A 35 7.70 0.89 4.80
CA LEU A 35 8.11 0.57 6.16
C LEU A 35 9.62 0.82 6.36
N CYS A 36 10.47 0.40 5.42
CA CYS A 36 11.91 0.65 5.46
C CYS A 36 12.22 2.16 5.46
N HIS A 37 11.54 2.96 4.64
CA HIS A 37 11.68 4.43 4.64
C HIS A 37 11.28 5.05 5.99
N GLY A 38 10.17 4.60 6.58
CA GLY A 38 9.79 5.00 7.93
C GLY A 38 10.83 4.63 8.98
N GLY A 39 11.39 3.41 8.88
CA GLY A 39 12.47 2.94 9.76
C GLY A 39 13.76 3.73 9.62
N GLN A 40 14.12 4.11 8.39
CA GLN A 40 15.26 5.02 8.14
C GLN A 40 15.05 6.36 8.85
N LYS A 41 13.88 6.98 8.68
CA LYS A 41 13.56 8.27 9.28
C LYS A 41 13.54 8.20 10.80
N LEU A 42 12.83 7.25 11.39
CA LEU A 42 12.58 7.22 12.84
C LEU A 42 13.77 6.72 13.64
N PHE A 43 14.45 5.68 13.17
CA PHE A 43 15.42 4.92 13.96
C PHE A 43 16.83 4.91 13.37
N GLY A 44 17.04 5.58 12.23
CA GLY A 44 18.35 5.54 11.54
C GLY A 44 18.70 4.17 10.97
N LEU A 45 17.70 3.30 10.72
CA LEU A 45 17.95 1.99 10.12
C LEU A 45 18.44 2.16 8.68
N LEU A 46 19.15 1.18 8.13
CA LEU A 46 19.58 1.13 6.74
C LEU A 46 20.30 2.43 6.30
N ASP A 47 21.25 2.89 7.12
CA ASP A 47 22.04 4.12 6.90
C ASP A 47 21.21 5.42 6.83
N GLY A 48 20.04 5.43 7.43
CA GLY A 48 19.22 6.65 7.60
C GLY A 48 19.80 7.55 8.71
N GLU A 49 19.45 8.84 8.67
CA GLU A 49 19.91 9.80 9.70
C GLU A 49 19.23 9.59 11.04
N GLY A 50 17.99 9.09 11.04
CA GLY A 50 17.19 8.87 12.25
C GLY A 50 16.82 10.15 13.01
N HIS A 51 16.00 9.99 14.05
CA HIS A 51 15.61 11.06 14.99
C HIS A 51 15.04 12.36 14.36
N PRO A 52 14.11 12.29 13.41
CA PRO A 52 13.52 13.45 12.79
C PRO A 52 12.67 14.23 13.80
N GLN A 53 12.48 15.53 13.54
CA GLN A 53 11.60 16.40 14.33
C GLN A 53 10.48 16.96 13.45
N GLY A 54 9.42 17.43 14.11
CA GLY A 54 8.31 18.09 13.42
C GLY A 54 7.62 17.22 12.38
N LEU A 55 7.44 17.75 11.17
CA LEU A 55 6.73 17.07 10.09
C LEU A 55 7.39 15.76 9.66
N TRP A 56 8.72 15.68 9.65
CA TRP A 56 9.47 14.49 9.26
C TRP A 56 9.28 13.32 10.22
N PHE A 57 9.07 13.60 11.51
CA PHE A 57 8.71 12.59 12.48
C PHE A 57 7.35 11.95 12.17
N TRP A 58 6.35 12.79 11.87
CA TRP A 58 5.01 12.30 11.54
C TRP A 58 5.00 11.54 10.21
N ALA A 59 5.75 12.01 9.23
CA ALA A 59 5.94 11.27 7.98
C ALA A 59 6.56 9.89 8.24
N GLY A 60 7.64 9.82 9.01
CA GLY A 60 8.24 8.55 9.41
C GLY A 60 7.28 7.61 10.15
N MET A 61 6.42 8.14 11.03
CA MET A 61 5.39 7.38 11.73
C MET A 61 4.33 6.82 10.79
N ILE A 62 3.83 7.63 9.86
CA ILE A 62 2.82 7.21 8.87
C ILE A 62 3.42 6.13 7.96
N GLU A 63 4.64 6.32 7.48
CA GLU A 63 5.34 5.34 6.63
C GLU A 63 5.64 4.03 7.37
N PHE A 64 6.11 4.10 8.62
CA PHE A 64 6.48 2.91 9.38
C PHE A 64 5.26 2.08 9.77
N VAL A 65 4.27 2.71 10.40
CA VAL A 65 3.03 2.04 10.83
C VAL A 65 2.18 1.68 9.62
N GLY A 66 1.96 2.63 8.72
CA GLY A 66 1.15 2.42 7.51
C GLY A 66 1.73 1.35 6.60
N GLY A 67 3.05 1.35 6.39
CA GLY A 67 3.75 0.32 5.63
C GLY A 67 3.56 -1.07 6.22
N SER A 68 3.68 -1.20 7.55
CA SER A 68 3.41 -2.45 8.26
C SER A 68 1.97 -2.95 8.04
N LEU A 69 1.00 -2.07 8.20
CA LEU A 69 -0.42 -2.40 8.03
C LEU A 69 -0.75 -2.81 6.59
N VAL A 70 -0.23 -2.08 5.60
CA VAL A 70 -0.42 -2.43 4.18
C VAL A 70 0.25 -3.76 3.85
N ALA A 71 1.48 -4.00 4.33
CA ALA A 71 2.17 -5.26 4.09
C ALA A 71 1.38 -6.46 4.66
N LEU A 72 0.85 -6.34 5.87
CA LEU A 72 0.01 -7.35 6.51
C LEU A 72 -1.39 -7.46 5.91
N GLY A 73 -1.84 -6.44 5.19
CA GLY A 73 -3.20 -6.34 4.67
C GLY A 73 -4.24 -6.11 5.77
N LEU A 74 -3.89 -5.30 6.75
CA LEU A 74 -4.79 -4.89 7.84
C LEU A 74 -5.18 -3.42 7.65
N PHE A 75 -6.48 -3.14 7.56
CA PHE A 75 -7.01 -1.83 7.16
C PHE A 75 -6.38 -1.30 5.87
N ALA A 76 -6.08 -2.21 4.92
CA ALA A 76 -5.24 -1.90 3.78
C ALA A 76 -5.77 -0.75 2.93
N SER A 77 -7.09 -0.65 2.71
CA SER A 77 -7.69 0.39 1.88
C SER A 77 -7.53 1.80 2.48
N PRO A 78 -7.99 2.11 3.70
CA PRO A 78 -7.84 3.45 4.26
C PRO A 78 -6.39 3.83 4.54
N VAL A 79 -5.54 2.88 4.94
CA VAL A 79 -4.12 3.15 5.21
C VAL A 79 -3.36 3.44 3.92
N ALA A 80 -3.61 2.68 2.85
CA ALA A 80 -3.01 2.96 1.54
C ALA A 80 -3.47 4.31 0.97
N PHE A 81 -4.72 4.73 1.22
CA PHE A 81 -5.18 6.07 0.85
C PHE A 81 -4.37 7.15 1.57
N LEU A 82 -4.14 7.00 2.87
CA LEU A 82 -3.32 7.93 3.65
C LEU A 82 -1.87 7.99 3.11
N LEU A 83 -1.25 6.83 2.85
CA LEU A 83 0.11 6.76 2.28
C LEU A 83 0.18 7.39 0.89
N SER A 84 -0.84 7.19 0.04
CA SER A 84 -0.92 7.86 -1.26
C SER A 84 -0.95 9.37 -1.11
N GLY A 85 -1.77 9.91 -0.19
CA GLY A 85 -1.83 11.34 0.11
C GLY A 85 -0.50 11.88 0.64
N GLU A 86 0.16 11.15 1.54
CA GLU A 86 1.50 11.50 2.05
C GLU A 86 2.52 11.58 0.91
N MET A 87 2.56 10.61 0.01
CA MET A 87 3.46 10.63 -1.15
C MET A 87 3.18 11.83 -2.07
N ALA A 88 1.92 12.20 -2.28
CA ALA A 88 1.58 13.40 -3.03
C ALA A 88 2.11 14.66 -2.33
N VAL A 89 1.90 14.80 -1.02
CA VAL A 89 2.44 15.92 -0.22
C VAL A 89 3.96 15.94 -0.29
N ALA A 90 4.62 14.81 -0.10
CA ALA A 90 6.08 14.70 -0.18
C ALA A 90 6.61 15.14 -1.55
N TYR A 91 5.94 14.76 -2.64
CA TYR A 91 6.31 15.20 -3.98
C TYR A 91 6.28 16.73 -4.12
N PHE A 92 5.19 17.37 -3.76
CA PHE A 92 5.04 18.82 -3.89
C PHE A 92 5.93 19.60 -2.92
N MET A 93 6.16 19.10 -1.72
CA MET A 93 6.97 19.77 -0.71
C MET A 93 8.48 19.61 -0.93
N VAL A 94 8.92 18.45 -1.41
CA VAL A 94 10.35 18.12 -1.46
C VAL A 94 10.92 18.19 -2.88
N HIS A 95 10.16 17.75 -3.88
CA HIS A 95 10.65 17.58 -5.23
C HIS A 95 10.20 18.67 -6.22
N ALA A 96 8.91 18.98 -6.24
CA ALA A 96 8.31 19.84 -7.26
C ALA A 96 8.84 21.28 -7.26
N HIS A 97 9.30 21.79 -6.09
CA HIS A 97 9.89 23.13 -6.01
C HIS A 97 11.26 23.26 -6.68
N LEU A 98 12.00 22.13 -6.84
CA LEU A 98 13.26 22.12 -7.57
C LEU A 98 13.01 22.18 -9.08
N ARG A 99 12.13 21.34 -9.57
CA ARG A 99 11.61 21.29 -10.95
C ARG A 99 10.28 20.54 -10.93
N PHE A 100 9.35 20.90 -11.81
CA PHE A 100 8.02 20.28 -11.84
C PHE A 100 8.04 18.81 -12.28
N TRP A 101 8.88 18.45 -13.26
CA TRP A 101 8.86 17.09 -13.82
C TRP A 101 9.60 16.08 -12.95
N PRO A 102 8.98 14.95 -12.58
CA PRO A 102 9.55 13.94 -11.68
C PRO A 102 10.93 13.44 -12.12
N ILE A 103 11.12 13.20 -13.41
CA ILE A 103 12.38 12.72 -14.00
C ILE A 103 13.53 13.73 -13.84
N LEU A 104 13.22 15.01 -13.66
CA LEU A 104 14.22 16.08 -13.52
C LEU A 104 14.52 16.45 -12.07
N ASN A 105 13.72 15.97 -11.11
CA ASN A 105 13.82 16.35 -9.71
C ASN A 105 14.04 15.15 -8.75
N GLY A 106 14.20 13.92 -9.32
CA GLY A 106 14.37 12.70 -8.54
C GLY A 106 13.12 12.22 -7.81
N GLY A 107 11.93 12.78 -8.11
CA GLY A 107 10.67 12.43 -7.47
C GLY A 107 9.91 11.26 -8.10
N GLU A 108 10.52 10.56 -9.07
CA GLU A 108 9.83 9.48 -9.80
C GLU A 108 9.30 8.38 -8.90
N ILE A 109 10.10 7.95 -7.93
CA ILE A 109 9.70 6.89 -6.99
C ILE A 109 8.55 7.35 -6.07
N VAL A 110 8.54 8.61 -5.68
CA VAL A 110 7.48 9.18 -4.82
C VAL A 110 6.17 9.23 -5.59
N VAL A 111 6.20 9.64 -6.86
CA VAL A 111 5.02 9.63 -7.74
C VAL A 111 4.54 8.20 -8.01
N ALA A 112 5.46 7.27 -8.31
CA ALA A 112 5.10 5.86 -8.49
C ALA A 112 4.44 5.27 -7.25
N ASN A 113 4.99 5.53 -6.06
CA ASN A 113 4.43 5.09 -4.78
C ASN A 113 3.03 5.71 -4.53
N CYS A 114 2.84 7.00 -4.84
CA CYS A 114 1.54 7.66 -4.71
C CYS A 114 0.45 6.89 -5.48
N PHE A 115 0.67 6.59 -6.75
CA PHE A 115 -0.32 5.89 -7.58
C PHE A 115 -0.42 4.40 -7.26
N ALA A 116 0.65 3.75 -6.83
CA ALA A 116 0.60 2.37 -6.37
C ALA A 116 -0.26 2.22 -5.10
N PHE A 117 -0.08 3.11 -4.11
CA PHE A 117 -0.92 3.13 -2.92
C PHE A 117 -2.37 3.54 -3.22
N LEU A 118 -2.59 4.45 -4.17
CA LEU A 118 -3.93 4.78 -4.64
C LEU A 118 -4.63 3.55 -5.24
N TYR A 119 -3.91 2.76 -6.02
CA TYR A 119 -4.44 1.51 -6.58
C TYR A 119 -4.74 0.48 -5.48
N ILE A 120 -3.84 0.31 -4.49
CA ILE A 120 -4.06 -0.57 -3.34
C ILE A 120 -5.30 -0.13 -2.55
N SER A 121 -5.47 1.18 -2.33
CA SER A 121 -6.66 1.73 -1.68
C SER A 121 -7.95 1.38 -2.41
N ALA A 122 -7.95 1.47 -3.74
CA ALA A 122 -9.11 1.16 -4.58
C ALA A 122 -9.41 -0.36 -4.64
N LYS A 123 -8.38 -1.20 -4.66
CA LYS A 123 -8.54 -2.67 -4.74
C LYS A 123 -8.77 -3.33 -3.37
N GLY A 124 -8.29 -2.72 -2.30
CA GLY A 124 -8.35 -3.28 -0.93
C GLY A 124 -7.25 -4.27 -0.61
N ALA A 125 -7.44 -5.05 0.45
CA ALA A 125 -6.42 -5.94 0.99
C ALA A 125 -6.04 -7.15 0.09
N GLY A 126 -6.95 -7.58 -0.80
CA GLY A 126 -6.77 -8.79 -1.62
C GLY A 126 -7.04 -10.08 -0.85
N ALA A 127 -6.97 -11.21 -1.55
CA ALA A 127 -7.40 -12.50 -1.03
C ALA A 127 -6.58 -13.03 0.15
N ILE A 128 -5.27 -12.75 0.19
CA ILE A 128 -4.36 -13.18 1.26
C ILE A 128 -4.02 -11.96 2.12
N SER A 129 -4.81 -11.72 3.19
CA SER A 129 -4.69 -10.56 4.05
C SER A 129 -5.25 -10.84 5.45
N LEU A 130 -4.85 -10.03 6.43
CA LEU A 130 -5.44 -10.09 7.76
C LEU A 130 -6.91 -9.62 7.75
N ASP A 131 -7.27 -8.63 6.94
CA ASP A 131 -8.67 -8.20 6.78
C ASP A 131 -9.55 -9.37 6.36
N THR A 132 -9.16 -10.10 5.31
CA THR A 132 -9.92 -11.27 4.80
C THR A 132 -9.99 -12.40 5.83
N TRP A 133 -8.93 -12.63 6.60
CA TRP A 133 -8.93 -13.65 7.65
C TRP A 133 -9.87 -13.29 8.81
N ILE A 134 -9.91 -12.03 9.22
CA ILE A 134 -10.81 -11.52 10.26
C ILE A 134 -12.27 -11.67 9.83
N ASP A 135 -12.60 -11.20 8.61
CA ASP A 135 -13.96 -11.27 8.05
C ASP A 135 -14.46 -12.72 8.00
N HIS A 136 -13.60 -13.64 7.58
CA HIS A 136 -13.95 -15.06 7.50
C HIS A 136 -14.20 -15.66 8.88
N ARG A 137 -13.39 -15.32 9.87
CA ARG A 137 -13.57 -15.76 11.26
C ARG A 137 -14.89 -15.25 11.85
N ASP A 138 -15.21 -13.99 11.64
CA ASP A 138 -16.42 -13.37 12.17
C ASP A 138 -17.70 -13.94 11.52
N ALA A 139 -17.65 -14.28 10.24
CA ALA A 139 -18.72 -14.98 9.54
C ALA A 139 -18.99 -16.37 10.14
N VAL A 140 -17.93 -17.14 10.46
CA VAL A 140 -18.05 -18.47 11.08
C VAL A 140 -18.62 -18.39 12.51
N ILE A 141 -18.19 -17.40 13.29
CA ILE A 141 -18.71 -17.20 14.65
C ILE A 141 -20.19 -16.79 14.61
N GLY A 142 -20.55 -15.87 13.71
CA GLY A 142 -21.93 -15.42 13.54
C GLY A 142 -22.90 -16.52 13.09
N SER A 143 -22.47 -17.47 12.25
CA SER A 143 -23.29 -18.62 11.85
C SER A 143 -23.57 -19.56 13.02
N ARG A 144 -22.56 -19.87 13.84
CA ARG A 144 -22.72 -20.73 15.02
C ARG A 144 -23.59 -20.11 16.11
N ALA A 145 -23.63 -18.78 16.22
CA ALA A 145 -24.49 -18.09 17.19
C ALA A 145 -25.99 -18.12 16.79
N ARG A 146 -26.30 -18.26 15.49
CA ARG A 146 -27.68 -18.37 14.97
C ARG A 146 -28.27 -19.79 15.06
N GLU A 147 -27.41 -20.79 15.19
CA GLU A 147 -27.83 -22.20 15.32
C GLU A 147 -28.11 -22.64 16.77
N ARG A 148 -27.89 -21.76 17.74
CA ARG A 148 -28.17 -21.96 19.18
C ARG A 148 -29.42 -21.22 19.65
#